data_6b5d58242050beb18f0cf6dd039ff16e
#
_entry.id   6b5d58242050beb18f0cf6dd039ff16e
#
_cell.length_a   1.000
_cell.length_b   1.000
_cell.length_c   1.000
_cell.angle_alpha   90.00
_cell.angle_beta   90.00
_cell.angle_gamma   90.00
#
_symmetry.space_group_name_H-M   'P 1'
#
loop_
_entity.id
_entity.type
_entity.pdbx_description
1 polymer ?
#
loop_
_entity_poly.entity_id
_entity_poly.type
_entity_poly.pdbx_seq_one_letter_code
_entity_poly.pdbx_strand_id
1 'polypeptide(L)'
;MNEKKATQARSWLLLSLCFLVLIVSIYFVLQQRSAPGGTVRQYSETLTDVGFDTFVTYTETTDEESYQAHLALVQERFQYYNELFDYYHTYDGVNNLKTINDSAGKKAVIIEEPLLECLLAARTFYTYSDHFDVTQGALLNVWHNYRDAGAEANAQGKSGTLPSSDELEAAYNAKSWEAVEIDEENHSVYINDASVSIDLGGVAKGFAVQKLYEELTAQGVDNAILNAGGNVMLIGEKSDGTPWRVGVQTPSTSSLESGDVAILSLNGSHAVVTSGDYQRYYEVDGAIISHIVDPTTRWPSQLMRSVTVVCDDSTMADCISTTLFTMTYEEGLRYLQTLKENGIQAEAVWVFDDSCPSIPQSDTAIRSGAFTVLVSDGLIDAISS
;
A
#
# COMPACT_ATOMS: atom_id res chain seq x y z
N MET A 1 57.86 51.80 -25.78
CA MET A 1 56.91 51.49 -24.71
C MET A 1 55.58 50.88 -25.22
N ASN A 2 55.33 50.90 -26.55
CA ASN A 2 54.07 50.38 -27.14
C ASN A 2 54.07 48.88 -27.51
N GLU A 3 55.23 48.30 -27.87
CA GLU A 3 55.26 46.87 -28.29
C GLU A 3 55.04 45.89 -27.16
N LYS A 4 55.54 46.14 -25.92
CA LYS A 4 55.31 45.28 -24.77
C LYS A 4 53.82 45.23 -24.36
N LYS A 5 53.09 46.33 -24.47
CA LYS A 5 51.68 46.41 -24.21
C LYS A 5 50.85 45.64 -25.25
N ALA A 6 51.20 45.68 -26.52
CA ALA A 6 50.57 44.95 -27.61
C ALA A 6 50.75 43.43 -27.47
N THR A 7 51.94 42.98 -27.07
CA THR A 7 52.28 41.57 -26.86
C THR A 7 51.49 41.01 -25.62
N GLN A 8 51.41 41.80 -24.54
CA GLN A 8 50.66 41.46 -23.34
C GLN A 8 49.16 41.38 -23.59
N ALA A 9 48.57 42.29 -24.37
CA ALA A 9 47.19 42.28 -24.79
C ALA A 9 46.84 41.03 -25.65
N ARG A 10 47.74 40.65 -26.59
CA ARG A 10 47.57 39.41 -27.38
C ARG A 10 47.63 38.15 -26.54
N SER A 11 48.51 38.08 -25.53
CA SER A 11 48.58 36.93 -24.61
C SER A 11 47.32 36.78 -23.78
N TRP A 12 46.74 37.89 -23.30
CA TRP A 12 45.48 37.89 -22.58
C TRP A 12 44.30 37.49 -23.47
N LEU A 13 44.26 37.88 -24.72
CA LEU A 13 43.24 37.51 -25.71
C LEU A 13 43.33 36.00 -26.04
N LEU A 14 44.52 35.45 -26.18
CA LEU A 14 44.70 34.00 -26.37
C LEU A 14 44.31 33.18 -25.15
N LEU A 15 44.62 33.64 -23.94
CA LEU A 15 44.20 32.97 -22.71
C LEU A 15 42.69 32.99 -22.52
N SER A 16 42.01 34.10 -22.82
CA SER A 16 40.57 34.17 -22.76
C SER A 16 39.87 33.30 -23.80
N LEU A 17 40.43 33.17 -25.01
CA LEU A 17 39.92 32.29 -26.05
C LEU A 17 40.09 30.80 -25.67
N CYS A 18 41.23 30.42 -25.11
CA CYS A 18 41.46 29.07 -24.60
C CYS A 18 40.51 28.72 -23.46
N PHE A 19 40.25 29.69 -22.57
CA PHE A 19 39.27 29.50 -21.45
C PHE A 19 37.85 29.36 -21.95
N LEU A 20 37.45 30.13 -22.97
CA LEU A 20 36.16 30.02 -23.62
C LEU A 20 35.99 28.65 -24.31
N VAL A 21 37.01 28.19 -25.05
CA VAL A 21 37.01 26.86 -25.69
C VAL A 21 36.89 25.75 -24.64
N LEU A 22 37.60 25.90 -23.51
CA LEU A 22 37.51 24.93 -22.40
C LEU A 22 36.12 24.89 -21.79
N ILE A 23 35.50 26.06 -21.55
CA ILE A 23 34.10 26.13 -21.02
C ILE A 23 33.13 25.52 -22.01
N VAL A 24 33.24 25.81 -23.30
CA VAL A 24 32.38 25.24 -24.34
C VAL A 24 32.59 23.72 -24.44
N SER A 25 33.81 23.25 -24.32
CA SER A 25 34.12 21.81 -24.33
C SER A 25 33.55 21.10 -23.10
N ILE A 26 33.69 21.72 -21.92
CA ILE A 26 33.09 21.21 -20.69
C ILE A 26 31.55 21.20 -20.80
N TYR A 27 30.94 22.26 -21.33
CA TYR A 27 29.50 22.32 -21.55
C TYR A 27 29.02 21.24 -22.54
N PHE A 28 29.74 20.99 -23.62
CA PHE A 28 29.44 19.90 -24.56
C PHE A 28 29.62 18.52 -23.95
N VAL A 29 30.65 18.31 -23.13
CA VAL A 29 30.86 17.04 -22.40
C VAL A 29 29.78 16.84 -21.36
N LEU A 30 29.34 17.88 -20.66
CA LEU A 30 28.23 17.80 -19.73
C LEU A 30 26.88 17.58 -20.45
N GLN A 31 26.66 18.19 -21.63
CA GLN A 31 25.46 17.88 -22.45
C GLN A 31 25.50 16.45 -23.04
N GLN A 32 26.67 15.93 -23.42
CA GLN A 32 26.78 14.54 -23.87
C GLN A 32 26.61 13.52 -22.74
N ARG A 33 26.91 13.90 -21.49
CA ARG A 33 26.57 13.09 -20.30
C ARG A 33 25.11 13.18 -19.91
N SER A 34 24.37 14.15 -20.43
CA SER A 34 22.94 14.37 -20.17
C SER A 34 22.03 13.85 -21.29
N ALA A 35 22.58 13.16 -22.30
CA ALA A 35 21.79 12.39 -23.23
C ALA A 35 21.67 10.95 -22.66
N PRO A 36 20.54 10.52 -22.12
CA PRO A 36 20.32 9.11 -21.81
C PRO A 36 20.32 8.36 -23.14
N GLY A 37 21.45 7.69 -23.42
CA GLY A 37 21.67 6.94 -24.68
C GLY A 37 21.10 5.53 -24.64
N GLY A 38 20.20 5.21 -23.74
CA GLY A 38 19.53 3.92 -23.65
C GLY A 38 18.28 3.88 -24.51
N THR A 39 18.00 2.73 -25.13
CA THR A 39 16.72 2.50 -25.82
C THR A 39 15.62 2.45 -24.76
N VAL A 40 14.68 3.42 -24.81
CA VAL A 40 13.51 3.43 -23.94
C VAL A 40 12.63 2.23 -24.30
N ARG A 41 12.33 1.40 -23.31
CA ARG A 41 11.41 0.25 -23.43
C ARG A 41 10.76 -0.05 -22.09
N GLN A 42 9.77 -0.90 -22.10
CA GLN A 42 9.17 -1.39 -20.85
C GLN A 42 10.06 -2.48 -20.24
N TYR A 43 10.34 -2.31 -18.95
CA TYR A 43 10.97 -3.30 -18.08
C TYR A 43 9.99 -3.71 -17.00
N SER A 44 10.09 -4.93 -16.51
CA SER A 44 9.26 -5.44 -15.42
C SER A 44 10.02 -6.50 -14.65
N GLU A 45 10.06 -6.39 -13.34
CA GLU A 45 10.65 -7.38 -12.46
C GLU A 45 9.81 -7.57 -11.21
N THR A 46 9.78 -8.81 -10.70
CA THR A 46 9.10 -9.17 -9.46
C THR A 46 10.15 -9.47 -8.41
N LEU A 47 10.16 -8.67 -7.36
CA LEU A 47 11.01 -8.84 -6.20
C LEU A 47 10.34 -9.80 -5.22
N THR A 48 11.12 -10.76 -4.73
CA THR A 48 10.79 -11.67 -3.64
C THR A 48 11.62 -11.29 -2.41
N ASP A 49 11.20 -11.71 -1.23
CA ASP A 49 11.93 -11.48 0.02
C ASP A 49 12.20 -9.99 0.36
N VAL A 50 11.28 -9.11 -0.05
CA VAL A 50 11.34 -7.67 0.25
C VAL A 50 10.49 -7.27 1.46
N GLY A 51 9.85 -8.24 2.12
CA GLY A 51 9.04 -8.04 3.33
C GLY A 51 7.52 -8.00 3.07
N PHE A 52 6.75 -7.68 4.10
CA PHE A 52 5.28 -7.64 4.11
C PHE A 52 4.59 -8.95 3.67
N ASP A 53 5.31 -10.08 3.68
CA ASP A 53 4.83 -11.38 3.19
C ASP A 53 4.19 -11.30 1.79
N THR A 54 4.79 -10.53 0.89
CA THR A 54 4.23 -10.30 -0.44
C THR A 54 5.32 -10.21 -1.51
N PHE A 55 4.89 -10.37 -2.77
CA PHE A 55 5.72 -10.06 -3.93
C PHE A 55 5.51 -8.59 -4.33
N VAL A 56 6.60 -7.95 -4.77
CA VAL A 56 6.55 -6.58 -5.29
C VAL A 56 6.96 -6.60 -6.76
N THR A 57 6.04 -6.24 -7.64
CA THR A 57 6.33 -6.10 -9.07
C THR A 57 6.47 -4.62 -9.42
N TYR A 58 7.61 -4.26 -9.98
CA TYR A 58 7.86 -2.93 -10.51
C TYR A 58 7.99 -2.99 -12.04
N THR A 59 7.18 -2.19 -12.71
CA THR A 59 7.17 -2.06 -14.18
C THR A 59 7.31 -0.60 -14.55
N GLU A 60 8.25 -0.27 -15.43
CA GLU A 60 8.50 1.10 -15.88
C GLU A 60 8.87 1.11 -17.36
N THR A 61 8.49 2.17 -18.07
CA THR A 61 8.92 2.45 -19.45
C THR A 61 10.00 3.53 -19.43
N THR A 62 11.27 3.12 -19.50
CA THR A 62 12.44 4.00 -19.40
C THR A 62 13.67 3.36 -20.06
N ASP A 63 14.86 3.92 -19.90
CA ASP A 63 16.11 3.25 -20.25
C ASP A 63 16.59 2.28 -19.15
N GLU A 64 17.48 1.35 -19.48
CA GLU A 64 17.92 0.28 -18.59
C GLU A 64 18.65 0.78 -17.34
N GLU A 65 19.46 1.83 -17.45
CA GLU A 65 20.23 2.37 -16.33
C GLU A 65 19.29 3.02 -15.30
N SER A 66 18.35 3.83 -15.76
CA SER A 66 17.31 4.44 -14.92
C SER A 66 16.43 3.37 -14.25
N TYR A 67 15.97 2.36 -15.02
CA TYR A 67 15.16 1.26 -14.48
C TYR A 67 15.87 0.53 -13.33
N GLN A 68 17.15 0.16 -13.51
CA GLN A 68 17.91 -0.55 -12.48
C GLN A 68 18.11 0.30 -11.21
N ALA A 69 18.29 1.61 -11.37
CA ALA A 69 18.40 2.53 -10.24
C ALA A 69 17.08 2.61 -9.45
N HIS A 70 15.93 2.75 -10.15
CA HIS A 70 14.61 2.80 -9.53
C HIS A 70 14.22 1.46 -8.90
N LEU A 71 14.51 0.34 -9.55
CA LEU A 71 14.27 -1.00 -8.99
C LEU A 71 15.04 -1.22 -7.69
N ALA A 72 16.31 -0.80 -7.63
CA ALA A 72 17.11 -0.88 -6.42
C ALA A 72 16.53 -0.02 -5.29
N LEU A 73 16.03 1.18 -5.60
CA LEU A 73 15.32 2.04 -4.66
C LEU A 73 14.06 1.34 -4.12
N VAL A 74 13.24 0.76 -5.00
CA VAL A 74 12.04 0.01 -4.61
C VAL A 74 12.39 -1.11 -3.63
N GLN A 75 13.42 -1.91 -3.94
CA GLN A 75 13.86 -3.00 -3.08
C GLN A 75 14.34 -2.50 -1.71
N GLU A 76 15.21 -1.49 -1.69
CA GLU A 76 15.75 -0.92 -0.45
C GLU A 76 14.65 -0.37 0.45
N ARG A 77 13.72 0.40 -0.14
CA ARG A 77 12.65 1.05 0.63
C ARG A 77 11.60 0.08 1.17
N PHE A 78 11.22 -0.95 0.40
CA PHE A 78 10.33 -1.98 0.91
C PHE A 78 10.92 -2.73 2.09
N GLN A 79 12.21 -3.10 2.04
CA GLN A 79 12.90 -3.74 3.16
C GLN A 79 12.94 -2.81 4.38
N TYR A 80 13.29 -1.54 4.19
CA TYR A 80 13.30 -0.54 5.26
C TYR A 80 11.95 -0.37 5.93
N TYR A 81 10.87 -0.18 5.15
CA TYR A 81 9.53 -0.04 5.71
C TYR A 81 9.04 -1.32 6.36
N ASN A 82 9.38 -2.49 5.82
CA ASN A 82 9.08 -3.76 6.47
C ASN A 82 9.70 -3.85 7.87
N GLU A 83 10.97 -3.47 8.02
CA GLU A 83 11.65 -3.49 9.33
C GLU A 83 10.99 -2.52 10.32
N LEU A 84 10.56 -1.33 9.87
CA LEU A 84 9.88 -0.34 10.73
C LEU A 84 8.49 -0.80 11.17
N PHE A 85 7.74 -1.46 10.31
CA PHE A 85 6.34 -1.84 10.56
C PHE A 85 6.18 -3.28 11.05
N ASP A 86 7.29 -4.03 11.23
CA ASP A 86 7.24 -5.43 11.65
C ASP A 86 6.66 -5.55 13.08
N TYR A 87 5.56 -6.31 13.15
CA TYR A 87 4.88 -6.65 14.39
C TYR A 87 5.58 -7.80 15.15
N TYR A 88 6.33 -8.65 14.45
CA TYR A 88 6.80 -9.94 14.95
C TYR A 88 8.25 -9.93 15.40
N HIS A 89 9.13 -9.18 14.72
CA HIS A 89 10.57 -9.22 14.93
C HIS A 89 11.15 -7.86 15.30
N THR A 90 12.27 -7.88 16.00
CA THR A 90 13.08 -6.69 16.28
C THR A 90 14.35 -6.73 15.43
N TYR A 91 14.87 -5.55 15.08
CA TYR A 91 16.08 -5.36 14.29
C TYR A 91 17.09 -4.52 15.07
N ASP A 92 18.39 -4.84 14.92
CA ASP A 92 19.45 -4.14 15.66
C ASP A 92 19.49 -2.66 15.28
N GLY A 93 19.30 -1.80 16.28
CA GLY A 93 19.34 -0.34 16.09
C GLY A 93 18.04 0.28 15.59
N VAL A 94 16.99 -0.51 15.31
CA VAL A 94 15.69 -0.05 14.83
C VAL A 94 14.63 -0.14 15.92
N ASN A 95 14.06 1.00 16.30
CA ASN A 95 12.87 1.05 17.15
C ASN A 95 11.63 0.96 16.26
N ASN A 96 11.14 -0.25 16.04
CA ASN A 96 10.03 -0.57 15.16
C ASN A 96 8.71 -0.79 15.93
N LEU A 97 7.65 -1.20 15.22
CA LEU A 97 6.34 -1.48 15.80
C LEU A 97 6.41 -2.54 16.92
N LYS A 98 7.21 -3.60 16.73
CA LYS A 98 7.43 -4.62 17.77
C LYS A 98 8.04 -4.02 19.03
N THR A 99 9.00 -3.10 18.90
CA THR A 99 9.63 -2.40 20.03
C THR A 99 8.62 -1.55 20.80
N ILE A 100 7.68 -0.87 20.10
CA ILE A 100 6.57 -0.13 20.71
C ILE A 100 5.70 -1.08 21.53
N ASN A 101 5.23 -2.17 20.89
CA ASN A 101 4.34 -3.14 21.53
C ASN A 101 4.98 -3.82 22.75
N ASP A 102 6.26 -4.22 22.67
CA ASP A 102 7.00 -4.82 23.79
C ASP A 102 7.25 -3.84 24.96
N SER A 103 7.15 -2.53 24.70
CA SER A 103 7.31 -1.46 25.68
C SER A 103 5.99 -1.01 26.29
N ALA A 104 4.85 -1.57 25.87
CA ALA A 104 3.52 -1.21 26.38
C ALA A 104 3.43 -1.32 27.91
N GLY A 105 2.84 -0.32 28.57
CA GLY A 105 2.74 -0.21 30.02
C GLY A 105 4.07 0.04 30.76
N LYS A 106 5.21 0.23 30.04
CA LYS A 106 6.54 0.34 30.67
C LYS A 106 7.21 1.69 30.41
N LYS A 107 7.33 2.10 29.15
CA LYS A 107 8.04 3.33 28.76
C LYS A 107 7.64 3.79 27.35
N ALA A 108 7.85 5.08 27.07
CA ALA A 108 7.80 5.60 25.72
C ALA A 108 8.99 5.10 24.88
N VAL A 109 8.76 4.96 23.57
CA VAL A 109 9.76 4.54 22.57
C VAL A 109 9.94 5.68 21.58
N ILE A 110 11.18 6.12 21.35
CA ILE A 110 11.52 7.07 20.29
C ILE A 110 11.56 6.28 18.97
N ILE A 111 10.88 6.80 17.96
CA ILE A 111 10.71 6.13 16.65
C ILE A 111 11.17 7.03 15.51
N GLU A 112 11.36 6.45 14.33
CA GLU A 112 11.67 7.18 13.12
C GLU A 112 10.43 7.86 12.50
N GLU A 113 10.66 8.95 11.77
CA GLU A 113 9.61 9.76 11.13
C GLU A 113 8.58 8.93 10.35
N PRO A 114 8.96 7.97 9.46
CA PRO A 114 7.95 7.24 8.68
C PRO A 114 7.01 6.39 9.54
N LEU A 115 7.49 5.85 10.67
CA LEU A 115 6.61 5.10 11.59
C LEU A 115 5.65 6.06 12.32
N LEU A 116 6.13 7.25 12.69
CA LEU A 116 5.28 8.30 13.27
C LEU A 116 4.20 8.73 12.27
N GLU A 117 4.56 9.05 11.03
CA GLU A 117 3.62 9.46 9.98
C GLU A 117 2.55 8.38 9.71
N CYS A 118 2.96 7.10 9.66
CA CYS A 118 2.04 5.98 9.47
C CYS A 118 1.04 5.86 10.63
N LEU A 119 1.49 6.01 11.88
CA LEU A 119 0.62 6.01 13.06
C LEU A 119 -0.35 7.20 13.06
N LEU A 120 0.10 8.39 12.67
CA LEU A 120 -0.74 9.59 12.57
C LEU A 120 -1.79 9.43 11.45
N ALA A 121 -1.43 8.85 10.32
CA ALA A 121 -2.37 8.51 9.25
C ALA A 121 -3.43 7.53 9.77
N ALA A 122 -3.03 6.44 10.43
CA ALA A 122 -3.95 5.46 11.00
C ALA A 122 -4.89 6.09 12.04
N ARG A 123 -4.39 6.97 12.92
CA ARG A 123 -5.19 7.70 13.91
C ARG A 123 -6.21 8.63 13.24
N THR A 124 -5.82 9.27 12.15
CA THR A 124 -6.72 10.14 11.35
C THR A 124 -7.83 9.31 10.75
N PHE A 125 -7.52 8.16 10.14
CA PHE A 125 -8.53 7.27 9.55
C PHE A 125 -9.52 6.72 10.58
N TYR A 126 -9.07 6.37 11.77
CA TYR A 126 -9.95 5.97 12.88
C TYR A 126 -11.05 7.02 13.16
N THR A 127 -10.79 8.31 12.94
CA THR A 127 -11.81 9.35 13.15
C THR A 127 -12.98 9.30 12.17
N TYR A 128 -12.81 8.61 11.02
CA TYR A 128 -13.87 8.46 10.02
C TYR A 128 -14.71 7.20 10.21
N SER A 129 -14.20 6.18 10.91
CA SER A 129 -14.92 4.93 11.15
C SER A 129 -14.27 4.09 12.26
N ASP A 130 -15.10 3.52 13.14
CA ASP A 130 -14.71 2.53 14.13
C ASP A 130 -14.49 1.11 13.55
N HIS A 131 -14.80 0.91 12.28
CA HIS A 131 -14.42 -0.28 11.53
C HIS A 131 -12.93 -0.36 11.16
N PHE A 132 -12.15 0.69 11.47
CA PHE A 132 -10.70 0.72 11.29
C PHE A 132 -10.00 1.16 12.58
N ASP A 133 -9.37 0.22 13.28
CA ASP A 133 -8.68 0.49 14.53
C ASP A 133 -7.40 -0.33 14.69
N VAL A 134 -6.26 0.27 14.38
CA VAL A 134 -4.94 -0.38 14.49
C VAL A 134 -4.54 -0.68 15.96
N THR A 135 -5.23 -0.14 16.95
CA THR A 135 -4.95 -0.40 18.37
C THR A 135 -5.52 -1.72 18.86
N GLN A 136 -6.17 -2.49 17.99
CA GLN A 136 -6.70 -3.82 18.26
C GLN A 136 -5.69 -4.96 17.99
N GLY A 137 -4.39 -4.68 18.02
CA GLY A 137 -3.35 -5.66 17.73
C GLY A 137 -3.41 -6.91 18.61
N ALA A 138 -3.81 -6.80 19.88
CA ALA A 138 -4.00 -7.97 20.76
C ALA A 138 -5.15 -8.87 20.27
N LEU A 139 -6.28 -8.30 19.85
CA LEU A 139 -7.41 -9.01 19.24
C LEU A 139 -6.97 -9.69 17.92
N LEU A 140 -6.27 -8.94 17.05
CA LEU A 140 -5.77 -9.47 15.79
C LEU A 140 -4.77 -10.61 16.00
N ASN A 141 -3.93 -10.55 17.04
CA ASN A 141 -3.00 -11.61 17.38
C ASN A 141 -3.70 -12.92 17.78
N VAL A 142 -4.86 -12.86 18.43
CA VAL A 142 -5.68 -14.07 18.67
C VAL A 142 -6.04 -14.70 17.32
N TRP A 143 -6.58 -13.92 16.39
CA TRP A 143 -6.97 -14.40 15.07
C TRP A 143 -5.78 -14.90 14.24
N HIS A 144 -4.61 -14.25 14.33
CA HIS A 144 -3.38 -14.71 13.66
C HIS A 144 -2.96 -16.10 14.14
N ASN A 145 -2.99 -16.33 15.46
CA ASN A 145 -2.66 -17.65 16.03
C ASN A 145 -3.63 -18.74 15.55
N TYR A 146 -4.94 -18.46 15.52
CA TYR A 146 -5.94 -19.40 15.03
C TYR A 146 -5.84 -19.64 13.53
N ARG A 147 -5.52 -18.61 12.73
CA ARG A 147 -5.26 -18.73 11.29
C ARG A 147 -4.06 -19.63 11.02
N ASP A 148 -2.93 -19.41 11.70
CA ASP A 148 -1.71 -20.16 11.45
C ASP A 148 -1.88 -21.64 11.86
N ALA A 149 -2.47 -21.91 13.01
CA ALA A 149 -2.82 -23.25 13.43
C ALA A 149 -3.88 -23.90 12.50
N GLY A 150 -4.86 -23.12 12.06
CA GLY A 150 -5.91 -23.55 11.13
C GLY A 150 -5.35 -23.89 9.75
N ALA A 151 -4.46 -23.06 9.20
CA ALA A 151 -3.79 -23.31 7.92
C ALA A 151 -2.95 -24.61 7.98
N GLU A 152 -2.25 -24.85 9.09
CA GLU A 152 -1.53 -26.10 9.30
C GLU A 152 -2.48 -27.32 9.36
N ALA A 153 -3.62 -27.19 10.05
CA ALA A 153 -4.64 -28.23 10.11
C ALA A 153 -5.25 -28.49 8.72
N ASN A 154 -5.59 -27.45 7.97
CA ASN A 154 -6.15 -27.53 6.61
C ASN A 154 -5.16 -28.22 5.64
N ALA A 155 -3.87 -27.93 5.73
CA ALA A 155 -2.84 -28.62 4.95
C ALA A 155 -2.78 -30.14 5.23
N GLN A 156 -3.27 -30.57 6.40
CA GLN A 156 -3.41 -32.00 6.79
C GLN A 156 -4.82 -32.56 6.48
N GLY A 157 -5.68 -31.80 5.80
CA GLY A 157 -7.08 -32.18 5.50
C GLY A 157 -8.01 -32.17 6.71
N LYS A 158 -7.68 -31.41 7.75
CA LYS A 158 -8.51 -31.23 8.95
C LYS A 158 -9.12 -29.84 8.97
N SER A 159 -10.27 -29.69 9.66
CA SER A 159 -10.87 -28.38 9.95
C SER A 159 -10.00 -27.60 10.94
N GLY A 160 -9.92 -26.28 10.74
CA GLY A 160 -9.42 -25.37 11.75
C GLY A 160 -10.39 -25.23 12.93
N THR A 161 -10.07 -24.36 13.87
CA THR A 161 -10.91 -24.03 15.03
C THR A 161 -11.12 -22.52 15.14
N LEU A 162 -12.14 -22.12 15.89
CA LEU A 162 -12.44 -20.71 16.15
C LEU A 162 -12.08 -20.35 17.60
N PRO A 163 -11.64 -19.10 17.87
CA PRO A 163 -11.47 -18.62 19.24
C PRO A 163 -12.80 -18.53 19.96
N SER A 164 -12.79 -18.64 21.28
CA SER A 164 -13.97 -18.43 22.10
C SER A 164 -14.29 -16.94 22.23
N SER A 165 -15.57 -16.61 22.48
CA SER A 165 -15.99 -15.22 22.74
C SER A 165 -15.26 -14.61 23.93
N ASP A 166 -14.93 -15.41 24.97
CA ASP A 166 -14.21 -14.95 26.15
C ASP A 166 -12.77 -14.57 25.82
N GLU A 167 -12.10 -15.31 24.91
CA GLU A 167 -10.75 -14.96 24.43
C GLU A 167 -10.75 -13.65 23.63
N LEU A 168 -11.75 -13.46 22.76
CA LEU A 168 -11.89 -12.24 21.98
C LEU A 168 -12.22 -11.03 22.87
N GLU A 169 -13.10 -11.19 23.86
CA GLU A 169 -13.43 -10.13 24.83
C GLU A 169 -12.20 -9.74 25.65
N ALA A 170 -11.41 -10.71 26.12
CA ALA A 170 -10.21 -10.46 26.91
C ALA A 170 -9.11 -9.76 26.12
N ALA A 171 -9.05 -9.95 24.80
CA ALA A 171 -8.07 -9.34 23.91
C ALA A 171 -8.50 -7.98 23.34
N TYR A 172 -9.79 -7.63 23.44
CA TYR A 172 -10.36 -6.42 22.87
C TYR A 172 -9.93 -5.17 23.65
N ASN A 173 -9.37 -4.18 22.93
CA ASN A 173 -9.02 -2.89 23.48
C ASN A 173 -10.23 -1.92 23.45
N ALA A 174 -10.99 -1.88 24.53
CA ALA A 174 -12.14 -0.96 24.66
C ALA A 174 -11.78 0.53 24.75
N LYS A 175 -10.52 0.86 25.01
CA LYS A 175 -10.01 2.24 25.08
C LYS A 175 -9.59 2.78 23.73
N SER A 176 -9.32 1.88 22.75
CA SER A 176 -8.82 2.26 21.43
C SER A 176 -7.63 3.23 21.53
N TRP A 177 -7.63 4.32 20.80
CA TRP A 177 -6.54 5.32 20.78
C TRP A 177 -6.32 6.06 22.11
N GLU A 178 -7.25 5.99 23.10
CA GLU A 178 -7.00 6.55 24.43
C GLU A 178 -5.85 5.81 25.18
N ALA A 179 -5.53 4.59 24.77
CA ALA A 179 -4.42 3.85 25.31
C ALA A 179 -3.06 4.25 24.69
N VAL A 180 -3.04 5.08 23.64
CA VAL A 180 -1.85 5.40 22.83
C VAL A 180 -1.56 6.90 22.87
N GLU A 181 -0.43 7.27 23.47
CA GLU A 181 0.08 8.63 23.53
C GLU A 181 1.18 8.81 22.48
N ILE A 182 1.01 9.76 21.56
CA ILE A 182 1.99 10.12 20.53
C ILE A 182 2.50 11.53 20.82
N ASP A 183 3.81 11.66 21.01
CA ASP A 183 4.52 12.94 21.14
C ASP A 183 5.22 13.22 19.79
N GLU A 184 4.58 14.06 18.98
CA GLU A 184 5.04 14.42 17.63
C GLU A 184 6.34 15.26 17.68
N GLU A 185 6.55 16.07 18.74
CA GLU A 185 7.75 16.91 18.87
C GLU A 185 9.00 16.07 19.18
N ASN A 186 8.84 15.03 20.01
CA ASN A 186 9.93 14.15 20.42
C ASN A 186 9.95 12.82 19.66
N HIS A 187 9.11 12.64 18.63
CA HIS A 187 8.95 11.42 17.84
C HIS A 187 8.85 10.18 18.76
N SER A 188 7.98 10.23 19.75
CA SER A 188 7.86 9.10 20.68
C SER A 188 6.41 8.62 20.84
N VAL A 189 6.29 7.31 21.12
CA VAL A 189 5.02 6.63 21.32
C VAL A 189 5.04 5.90 22.65
N TYR A 190 3.99 6.05 23.43
CA TYR A 190 3.75 5.32 24.67
C TYR A 190 2.37 4.68 24.67
N ILE A 191 2.34 3.35 24.79
CA ILE A 191 1.10 2.61 25.06
C ILE A 191 0.96 2.51 26.57
N ASN A 192 -0.06 3.17 27.16
CA ASN A 192 -0.21 3.30 28.61
C ASN A 192 -0.85 2.07 29.30
N ASP A 193 -1.19 1.04 28.51
CA ASP A 193 -1.79 -0.21 28.97
C ASP A 193 -1.01 -1.41 28.41
N ALA A 194 -0.49 -2.27 29.28
CA ALA A 194 0.33 -3.42 28.87
C ALA A 194 -0.45 -4.52 28.11
N SER A 195 -1.77 -4.48 28.11
CA SER A 195 -2.62 -5.42 27.37
C SER A 195 -2.91 -4.97 25.95
N VAL A 196 -2.56 -3.71 25.60
CA VAL A 196 -2.81 -3.12 24.27
C VAL A 196 -1.58 -3.30 23.39
N SER A 197 -1.80 -3.64 22.13
CA SER A 197 -0.79 -3.59 21.07
C SER A 197 -1.36 -2.99 19.79
N ILE A 198 -0.49 -2.44 18.97
CA ILE A 198 -0.80 -1.82 17.67
C ILE A 198 -0.47 -2.84 16.57
N ASP A 199 -1.35 -2.97 15.58
CA ASP A 199 -1.12 -3.72 14.34
C ASP A 199 -1.40 -2.81 13.14
N LEU A 200 -0.41 -2.66 12.26
CA LEU A 200 -0.48 -1.78 11.09
C LEU A 200 -0.85 -2.52 9.78
N GLY A 201 -1.33 -3.76 9.85
CA GLY A 201 -1.61 -4.60 8.67
C GLY A 201 -2.56 -4.00 7.65
N GLY A 202 -3.49 -3.11 8.06
CA GLY A 202 -4.44 -2.44 7.19
C GLY A 202 -3.98 -1.06 6.66
N VAL A 203 -2.71 -0.66 6.87
CA VAL A 203 -2.20 0.66 6.45
C VAL A 203 -0.75 0.62 5.98
N ALA A 204 0.08 -0.26 6.53
CA ALA A 204 1.53 -0.22 6.35
C ALA A 204 1.98 -0.45 4.90
N LYS A 205 1.31 -1.34 4.15
CA LYS A 205 1.64 -1.58 2.73
C LYS A 205 1.27 -0.38 1.87
N GLY A 206 0.07 0.17 2.07
CA GLY A 206 -0.37 1.38 1.36
C GLY A 206 0.56 2.55 1.63
N PHE A 207 0.99 2.73 2.89
CA PHE A 207 1.95 3.76 3.26
C PHE A 207 3.31 3.57 2.58
N ALA A 208 3.87 2.36 2.59
CA ALA A 208 5.14 2.06 1.92
C ALA A 208 5.06 2.33 0.40
N VAL A 209 3.96 1.94 -0.24
CA VAL A 209 3.70 2.19 -1.67
C VAL A 209 3.57 3.69 -1.94
N GLN A 210 2.86 4.44 -1.07
CA GLN A 210 2.71 5.90 -1.20
C GLN A 210 4.05 6.62 -1.10
N LYS A 211 4.88 6.28 -0.12
CA LYS A 211 6.21 6.87 0.03
C LYS A 211 7.11 6.59 -1.16
N LEU A 212 7.08 5.37 -1.68
CA LEU A 212 7.80 5.03 -2.91
C LEU A 212 7.29 5.78 -4.13
N TYR A 213 5.97 5.95 -4.28
CA TYR A 213 5.40 6.80 -5.32
C TYR A 213 5.96 8.24 -5.25
N GLU A 214 6.00 8.83 -4.05
CA GLU A 214 6.55 10.17 -3.83
C GLU A 214 8.04 10.24 -4.21
N GLU A 215 8.86 9.27 -3.78
CA GLU A 215 10.28 9.22 -4.09
C GLU A 215 10.55 8.99 -5.58
N LEU A 216 9.83 8.08 -6.24
CA LEU A 216 9.97 7.79 -7.67
C LEU A 216 9.57 8.98 -8.54
N THR A 217 8.44 9.62 -8.23
CA THR A 217 8.00 10.82 -8.96
C THR A 217 8.94 12.00 -8.77
N ALA A 218 9.53 12.17 -7.58
CA ALA A 218 10.57 13.17 -7.34
C ALA A 218 11.85 12.92 -8.17
N GLN A 219 12.09 11.67 -8.61
CA GLN A 219 13.17 11.30 -9.53
C GLN A 219 12.76 11.39 -11.01
N GLY A 220 11.51 11.79 -11.31
CA GLY A 220 11.01 12.00 -12.66
C GLY A 220 10.34 10.79 -13.28
N VAL A 221 10.00 9.76 -12.50
CA VAL A 221 9.21 8.61 -13.00
C VAL A 221 7.79 9.08 -13.29
N ASP A 222 7.33 8.88 -14.53
CA ASP A 222 6.01 9.29 -15.02
C ASP A 222 5.28 8.23 -15.86
N ASN A 223 5.83 7.01 -15.94
CA ASN A 223 5.26 5.90 -16.71
C ASN A 223 5.65 4.56 -16.05
N ALA A 224 5.02 4.27 -14.90
CA ALA A 224 5.33 3.06 -14.15
C ALA A 224 4.11 2.47 -13.43
N ILE A 225 4.22 1.21 -13.02
CA ILE A 225 3.30 0.51 -12.11
C ILE A 225 4.13 -0.12 -10.99
N LEU A 226 3.72 0.14 -9.77
CA LEU A 226 4.22 -0.54 -8.57
C LEU A 226 3.08 -1.37 -7.98
N ASN A 227 3.25 -2.70 -7.89
CA ASN A 227 2.26 -3.61 -7.31
C ASN A 227 2.86 -4.38 -6.14
N ALA A 228 2.36 -4.16 -4.95
CA ALA A 228 2.77 -4.82 -3.73
C ALA A 228 1.61 -5.67 -3.18
N GLY A 229 1.41 -6.86 -3.77
CA GLY A 229 0.44 -7.84 -3.27
C GLY A 229 -1.01 -7.30 -3.22
N GLY A 230 -1.47 -6.64 -4.30
CA GLY A 230 -2.82 -6.05 -4.37
C GLY A 230 -2.90 -4.57 -3.98
N ASN A 231 -1.81 -3.97 -3.47
CA ASN A 231 -1.64 -2.52 -3.42
C ASN A 231 -0.95 -2.09 -4.73
N VAL A 232 -1.73 -1.62 -5.69
CA VAL A 232 -1.24 -1.18 -7.00
C VAL A 232 -1.21 0.34 -7.04
N MET A 233 -0.03 0.92 -7.39
CA MET A 233 0.12 2.34 -7.67
C MET A 233 0.45 2.54 -9.14
N LEU A 234 -0.41 3.25 -9.85
CA LEU A 234 -0.19 3.72 -11.21
C LEU A 234 0.54 5.06 -11.15
N ILE A 235 1.62 5.20 -11.89
CA ILE A 235 2.47 6.41 -11.85
C ILE A 235 2.46 7.06 -13.22
N GLY A 236 1.86 8.24 -13.32
CA GLY A 236 1.76 9.02 -14.55
C GLY A 236 0.89 8.36 -15.61
N GLU A 237 1.26 8.51 -16.88
CA GLU A 237 0.48 8.05 -18.01
C GLU A 237 1.31 7.11 -18.90
N LYS A 238 0.63 6.20 -19.60
CA LYS A 238 1.30 5.36 -20.59
C LYS A 238 1.75 6.19 -21.79
N SER A 239 2.95 5.92 -22.26
CA SER A 239 3.56 6.64 -23.40
C SER A 239 2.78 6.55 -24.71
N ASP A 240 1.90 5.54 -24.85
CA ASP A 240 1.03 5.35 -26.02
C ASP A 240 -0.31 6.10 -25.89
N GLY A 241 -0.54 6.80 -24.77
CA GLY A 241 -1.77 7.56 -24.49
C GLY A 241 -3.00 6.70 -24.20
N THR A 242 -2.84 5.37 -24.08
CA THR A 242 -3.94 4.49 -23.68
C THR A 242 -4.07 4.45 -22.16
N PRO A 243 -5.28 4.22 -21.60
CA PRO A 243 -5.44 4.09 -20.17
C PRO A 243 -4.69 2.89 -19.59
N TRP A 244 -4.33 2.99 -18.33
CA TRP A 244 -3.91 1.84 -17.54
C TRP A 244 -5.06 0.84 -17.44
N ARG A 245 -4.74 -0.44 -17.51
CA ARG A 245 -5.73 -1.52 -17.34
C ARG A 245 -5.37 -2.34 -16.12
N VAL A 246 -6.22 -2.27 -15.09
CA VAL A 246 -6.02 -2.98 -13.83
C VAL A 246 -7.13 -4.01 -13.67
N GLY A 247 -6.76 -5.27 -13.57
CA GLY A 247 -7.70 -6.37 -13.34
C GLY A 247 -8.19 -6.36 -11.88
N VAL A 248 -9.52 -6.47 -11.70
CA VAL A 248 -10.12 -6.84 -10.42
C VAL A 248 -10.10 -8.35 -10.34
N GLN A 249 -9.17 -8.89 -9.57
CA GLN A 249 -8.89 -10.33 -9.52
C GLN A 249 -10.14 -11.14 -9.10
N THR A 250 -10.32 -12.29 -9.75
CA THR A 250 -11.32 -13.28 -9.32
C THR A 250 -10.99 -13.75 -7.89
N PRO A 251 -11.90 -13.56 -6.92
CA PRO A 251 -11.68 -13.98 -5.54
C PRO A 251 -11.87 -15.49 -5.39
N SER A 252 -10.91 -16.27 -5.89
CA SER A 252 -10.91 -17.73 -5.81
C SER A 252 -9.74 -18.23 -4.97
N THR A 253 -9.97 -19.26 -4.18
CA THR A 253 -8.95 -20.04 -3.47
C THR A 253 -8.35 -21.14 -4.35
N SER A 254 -8.91 -21.35 -5.54
CA SER A 254 -8.46 -22.34 -6.51
C SER A 254 -7.55 -21.72 -7.57
N SER A 255 -6.37 -22.27 -7.75
CA SER A 255 -5.46 -21.88 -8.85
C SER A 255 -6.01 -22.17 -10.25
N LEU A 256 -7.10 -22.94 -10.36
CA LEU A 256 -7.76 -23.25 -11.64
C LEU A 256 -8.76 -22.15 -12.08
N GLU A 257 -9.14 -21.26 -11.16
CA GLU A 257 -10.04 -20.13 -11.40
C GLU A 257 -9.26 -18.81 -11.34
N SER A 258 -8.22 -18.72 -12.14
CA SER A 258 -7.44 -17.49 -12.29
C SER A 258 -8.06 -16.57 -13.34
N GLY A 259 -7.96 -15.26 -13.15
CA GLY A 259 -8.44 -14.24 -14.08
C GLY A 259 -9.01 -13.04 -13.33
N ASP A 260 -9.68 -12.18 -14.07
CA ASP A 260 -10.30 -10.98 -13.55
C ASP A 260 -11.82 -11.04 -13.70
N VAL A 261 -12.55 -10.62 -12.68
CA VAL A 261 -14.03 -10.47 -12.74
C VAL A 261 -14.41 -9.18 -13.45
N ALA A 262 -13.51 -8.19 -13.47
CA ALA A 262 -13.68 -6.92 -14.17
C ALA A 262 -12.32 -6.28 -14.45
N ILE A 263 -12.28 -5.28 -15.33
CA ILE A 263 -11.08 -4.52 -15.67
C ILE A 263 -11.38 -3.04 -15.49
N LEU A 264 -10.55 -2.35 -14.72
CA LEU A 264 -10.56 -0.90 -14.57
C LEU A 264 -9.65 -0.26 -15.62
N SER A 265 -10.14 0.78 -16.32
CA SER A 265 -9.40 1.57 -17.29
C SER A 265 -9.23 2.99 -16.75
N LEU A 266 -8.02 3.33 -16.30
CA LEU A 266 -7.72 4.54 -15.54
C LEU A 266 -6.65 5.38 -16.26
N ASN A 267 -6.78 6.71 -16.22
CA ASN A 267 -5.77 7.64 -16.75
C ASN A 267 -5.09 8.36 -15.58
N GLY A 268 -3.80 8.64 -15.73
CA GLY A 268 -3.02 9.32 -14.68
C GLY A 268 -2.61 8.40 -13.53
N SER A 269 -2.16 9.02 -12.45
CA SER A 269 -1.71 8.31 -11.25
C SER A 269 -2.90 7.99 -10.35
N HIS A 270 -3.02 6.72 -9.96
CA HIS A 270 -4.04 6.25 -9.01
C HIS A 270 -3.51 5.06 -8.20
N ALA A 271 -3.88 5.03 -6.93
CA ALA A 271 -3.80 3.83 -6.11
C ALA A 271 -5.03 2.96 -6.36
N VAL A 272 -4.82 1.66 -6.59
CA VAL A 272 -5.87 0.64 -6.76
C VAL A 272 -5.58 -0.47 -5.78
N VAL A 273 -6.31 -0.50 -4.66
CA VAL A 273 -6.02 -1.38 -3.52
C VAL A 273 -7.17 -2.32 -3.25
N THR A 274 -6.85 -3.61 -3.13
CA THR A 274 -7.85 -4.66 -2.93
C THR A 274 -7.69 -5.34 -1.57
N SER A 275 -8.77 -5.36 -0.80
CA SER A 275 -8.97 -6.20 0.38
C SER A 275 -9.87 -7.37 0.03
N GLY A 276 -9.54 -8.60 0.46
CA GLY A 276 -10.30 -9.80 0.12
C GLY A 276 -10.04 -10.98 1.06
N ASP A 277 -10.93 -11.97 0.99
CA ASP A 277 -10.94 -13.15 1.86
C ASP A 277 -10.08 -14.32 1.37
N TYR A 278 -9.56 -14.26 0.14
CA TYR A 278 -8.97 -15.38 -0.60
C TYR A 278 -7.43 -15.42 -0.57
N GLN A 279 -6.77 -14.37 -0.07
CA GLN A 279 -5.29 -14.32 -0.04
C GLN A 279 -4.72 -14.89 1.26
N ARG A 280 -5.31 -14.52 2.42
CA ARG A 280 -4.87 -14.96 3.75
C ARG A 280 -6.09 -15.43 4.54
N TYR A 281 -6.29 -16.73 4.61
CA TYR A 281 -7.44 -17.36 5.24
C TYR A 281 -7.08 -18.73 5.82
N TYR A 282 -7.99 -19.30 6.57
CA TYR A 282 -8.05 -20.71 6.89
C TYR A 282 -9.50 -21.20 6.84
N GLU A 283 -9.70 -22.51 6.83
CA GLU A 283 -11.03 -23.09 6.71
C GLU A 283 -11.46 -23.75 8.03
N VAL A 284 -12.71 -23.51 8.41
CA VAL A 284 -13.38 -24.14 9.52
C VAL A 284 -14.71 -24.72 9.02
N ASP A 285 -14.84 -26.05 9.04
CA ASP A 285 -16.02 -26.79 8.58
C ASP A 285 -16.49 -26.39 7.15
N GLY A 286 -15.53 -26.07 6.29
CA GLY A 286 -15.75 -25.64 4.90
C GLY A 286 -16.07 -24.15 4.72
N ALA A 287 -16.11 -23.37 5.79
CA ALA A 287 -16.23 -21.91 5.70
C ALA A 287 -14.84 -21.24 5.68
N ILE A 288 -14.65 -20.26 4.81
CA ILE A 288 -13.46 -19.41 4.76
C ILE A 288 -13.49 -18.42 5.91
N ILE A 289 -12.44 -18.38 6.70
CA ILE A 289 -12.23 -17.42 7.78
C ILE A 289 -11.10 -16.48 7.34
N SER A 290 -11.44 -15.26 6.95
CA SER A 290 -10.48 -14.28 6.44
C SER A 290 -9.62 -13.69 7.57
N HIS A 291 -8.51 -13.05 7.18
CA HIS A 291 -7.64 -12.35 8.13
C HIS A 291 -8.14 -10.93 8.48
N ILE A 292 -9.16 -10.41 7.78
CA ILE A 292 -9.67 -9.05 7.99
C ILE A 292 -10.80 -9.11 9.03
N VAL A 293 -10.47 -8.64 10.23
CA VAL A 293 -11.34 -8.64 11.40
C VAL A 293 -12.01 -7.29 11.54
N ASP A 294 -13.34 -7.31 11.70
CA ASP A 294 -14.11 -6.13 12.06
C ASP A 294 -13.95 -5.83 13.57
N PRO A 295 -13.33 -4.70 13.94
CA PRO A 295 -13.14 -4.35 15.36
C PRO A 295 -14.47 -4.19 16.11
N THR A 296 -15.56 -3.84 15.45
CA THR A 296 -16.86 -3.61 16.06
C THR A 296 -17.55 -4.91 16.48
N THR A 297 -17.40 -5.97 15.67
CA THR A 297 -17.92 -7.31 15.95
C THR A 297 -16.89 -8.23 16.59
N ARG A 298 -15.59 -7.94 16.43
CA ARG A 298 -14.42 -8.74 16.82
C ARG A 298 -14.26 -10.03 16.01
N TRP A 299 -14.99 -10.16 14.90
CA TRP A 299 -14.98 -11.32 14.02
C TRP A 299 -14.49 -10.97 12.63
N PRO A 300 -13.87 -11.93 11.91
CA PRO A 300 -13.55 -11.78 10.49
C PRO A 300 -14.82 -11.48 9.67
N SER A 301 -14.71 -10.50 8.79
CA SER A 301 -15.79 -10.16 7.87
C SER A 301 -16.05 -11.27 6.85
N GLN A 302 -17.33 -11.50 6.54
CA GLN A 302 -17.82 -12.45 5.53
C GLN A 302 -18.87 -11.79 4.62
N LEU A 303 -18.94 -10.46 4.60
CA LEU A 303 -19.99 -9.70 3.90
C LEU A 303 -19.82 -9.71 2.38
N MET A 304 -18.61 -9.84 1.88
CA MET A 304 -18.22 -9.86 0.48
C MET A 304 -16.97 -10.70 0.26
N ARG A 305 -16.64 -10.99 -0.99
CA ARG A 305 -15.43 -11.72 -1.37
C ARG A 305 -14.20 -10.80 -1.50
N SER A 306 -14.42 -9.60 -2.05
CA SER A 306 -13.38 -8.56 -2.12
C SER A 306 -13.99 -7.19 -2.32
N VAL A 307 -13.20 -6.17 -1.98
CA VAL A 307 -13.45 -4.78 -2.34
C VAL A 307 -12.15 -4.16 -2.85
N THR A 308 -12.24 -3.49 -4.00
CA THR A 308 -11.14 -2.75 -4.62
C THR A 308 -11.43 -1.26 -4.56
N VAL A 309 -10.52 -0.47 -4.02
CA VAL A 309 -10.63 0.99 -3.88
C VAL A 309 -9.72 1.68 -4.88
N VAL A 310 -10.24 2.70 -5.55
CA VAL A 310 -9.47 3.63 -6.39
C VAL A 310 -9.42 4.99 -5.70
N CYS A 311 -8.21 5.47 -5.45
CA CYS A 311 -7.95 6.72 -4.74
C CYS A 311 -6.62 7.32 -5.24
N ASP A 312 -6.36 8.60 -4.97
CA ASP A 312 -5.10 9.24 -5.38
C ASP A 312 -3.92 8.94 -4.42
N ASP A 313 -4.21 8.46 -3.22
CA ASP A 313 -3.23 8.12 -2.17
C ASP A 313 -3.35 6.65 -1.77
N SER A 314 -2.22 5.93 -1.82
CA SER A 314 -2.18 4.49 -1.53
C SER A 314 -2.36 4.17 -0.04
N THR A 315 -1.93 5.06 0.86
CA THR A 315 -2.17 4.91 2.32
C THR A 315 -3.67 4.95 2.60
N MET A 316 -4.33 5.96 2.01
CA MET A 316 -5.78 6.12 2.12
C MET A 316 -6.52 4.92 1.52
N ALA A 317 -6.14 4.50 0.32
CA ALA A 317 -6.79 3.38 -0.36
C ALA A 317 -6.70 2.06 0.45
N ASP A 318 -5.57 1.79 1.13
CA ASP A 318 -5.37 0.62 1.98
C ASP A 318 -6.32 0.65 3.21
N CYS A 319 -6.34 1.79 3.92
CA CYS A 319 -7.26 2.01 5.04
C CYS A 319 -8.73 1.90 4.61
N ILE A 320 -9.11 2.52 3.49
CA ILE A 320 -10.49 2.53 2.99
C ILE A 320 -10.92 1.13 2.56
N SER A 321 -10.07 0.38 1.85
CA SER A 321 -10.41 -0.97 1.40
C SER A 321 -10.59 -1.92 2.59
N THR A 322 -9.75 -1.84 3.61
CA THR A 322 -9.89 -2.61 4.86
C THR A 322 -11.19 -2.27 5.58
N THR A 323 -11.53 -0.98 5.68
CA THR A 323 -12.78 -0.50 6.29
C THR A 323 -14.01 -0.98 5.53
N LEU A 324 -14.04 -0.77 4.21
CA LEU A 324 -15.17 -1.17 3.36
C LEU A 324 -15.40 -2.68 3.37
N PHE A 325 -14.35 -3.48 3.50
CA PHE A 325 -14.48 -4.94 3.56
C PHE A 325 -15.25 -5.43 4.80
N THR A 326 -15.31 -4.63 5.87
CA THR A 326 -16.04 -4.94 7.10
C THR A 326 -17.41 -4.28 7.19
N MET A 327 -17.81 -3.50 6.18
CA MET A 327 -19.11 -2.83 6.07
C MET A 327 -20.05 -3.56 5.09
N THR A 328 -21.36 -3.44 5.28
CA THR A 328 -22.31 -3.77 4.21
C THR A 328 -22.14 -2.81 3.03
N TYR A 329 -22.61 -3.19 1.85
CA TYR A 329 -22.54 -2.35 0.65
C TYR A 329 -23.16 -0.95 0.88
N GLU A 330 -24.33 -0.89 1.53
CA GLU A 330 -25.01 0.36 1.80
C GLU A 330 -24.27 1.22 2.84
N GLU A 331 -23.62 0.62 3.83
CA GLU A 331 -22.73 1.33 4.77
C GLU A 331 -21.52 1.85 4.05
N GLY A 332 -20.91 1.04 3.18
CA GLY A 332 -19.77 1.42 2.36
C GLY A 332 -20.07 2.63 1.46
N LEU A 333 -21.23 2.67 0.81
CA LEU A 333 -21.62 3.84 0.00
C LEU A 333 -21.77 5.11 0.86
N ARG A 334 -22.35 5.01 2.07
CA ARG A 334 -22.44 6.15 3.00
C ARG A 334 -21.05 6.57 3.51
N TYR A 335 -20.17 5.62 3.75
CA TYR A 335 -18.81 5.90 4.18
C TYR A 335 -18.02 6.65 3.09
N LEU A 336 -18.08 6.21 1.82
CA LEU A 336 -17.48 6.93 0.69
C LEU A 336 -18.03 8.35 0.57
N GLN A 337 -19.32 8.55 0.76
CA GLN A 337 -19.92 9.88 0.77
C GLN A 337 -19.37 10.76 1.92
N THR A 338 -19.22 10.19 3.12
CA THR A 338 -18.63 10.88 4.27
C THR A 338 -17.19 11.29 4.00
N LEU A 339 -16.39 10.39 3.40
CA LEU A 339 -15.00 10.70 3.01
C LEU A 339 -14.95 11.85 1.99
N LYS A 340 -15.83 11.82 0.99
CA LYS A 340 -15.94 12.87 -0.03
C LYS A 340 -16.27 14.23 0.59
N GLU A 341 -17.17 14.29 1.57
CA GLU A 341 -17.52 15.52 2.31
C GLU A 341 -16.34 16.05 3.13
N ASN A 342 -15.38 15.18 3.50
CA ASN A 342 -14.13 15.53 4.15
C ASN A 342 -12.96 15.75 3.17
N GLY A 343 -13.22 15.81 1.86
CA GLY A 343 -12.22 16.11 0.83
C GLY A 343 -11.43 14.92 0.31
N ILE A 344 -11.77 13.69 0.75
CA ILE A 344 -11.13 12.44 0.30
C ILE A 344 -11.96 11.85 -0.84
N GLN A 345 -11.38 11.84 -2.05
CA GLN A 345 -12.02 11.24 -3.22
C GLN A 345 -11.61 9.78 -3.31
N ALA A 346 -12.56 8.87 -3.16
CA ALA A 346 -12.37 7.44 -3.31
C ALA A 346 -13.59 6.81 -3.97
N GLU A 347 -13.35 5.84 -4.82
CA GLU A 347 -14.36 5.04 -5.49
C GLU A 347 -14.07 3.55 -5.22
N ALA A 348 -15.08 2.68 -5.34
CA ALA A 348 -14.91 1.28 -5.01
C ALA A 348 -15.64 0.32 -5.94
N VAL A 349 -15.09 -0.90 -6.02
CA VAL A 349 -15.65 -2.07 -6.70
C VAL A 349 -15.81 -3.17 -5.67
N TRP A 350 -17.02 -3.69 -5.49
CA TRP A 350 -17.32 -4.80 -4.57
C TRP A 350 -17.60 -6.07 -5.36
N VAL A 351 -17.11 -7.21 -4.88
CA VAL A 351 -17.32 -8.52 -5.50
C VAL A 351 -18.02 -9.45 -4.51
N PHE A 352 -19.12 -10.04 -4.97
CA PHE A 352 -19.94 -10.98 -4.21
C PHE A 352 -20.10 -12.30 -4.97
N ASP A 353 -20.36 -13.38 -4.25
CA ASP A 353 -20.87 -14.66 -4.78
C ASP A 353 -21.93 -15.25 -3.86
N ASP A 354 -22.43 -16.45 -4.18
CA ASP A 354 -23.50 -17.11 -3.42
C ASP A 354 -23.08 -17.54 -1.99
N SER A 355 -21.79 -17.43 -1.63
CA SER A 355 -21.31 -17.66 -0.26
C SER A 355 -21.52 -16.46 0.67
N CYS A 356 -21.75 -15.27 0.10
CA CYS A 356 -22.01 -14.05 0.87
C CYS A 356 -23.42 -14.09 1.50
N PRO A 357 -23.60 -13.52 2.70
CA PRO A 357 -24.90 -13.51 3.40
C PRO A 357 -26.02 -12.84 2.60
N SER A 358 -25.68 -11.85 1.79
CA SER A 358 -26.59 -11.19 0.87
C SER A 358 -25.81 -10.61 -0.32
N ILE A 359 -26.44 -10.59 -1.50
CA ILE A 359 -25.94 -9.89 -2.67
C ILE A 359 -26.85 -8.69 -2.91
N PRO A 360 -26.36 -7.44 -2.73
CA PRO A 360 -27.17 -6.25 -2.95
C PRO A 360 -27.63 -6.15 -4.40
N GLN A 361 -28.81 -5.58 -4.64
CA GLN A 361 -29.32 -5.34 -5.98
C GLN A 361 -28.91 -3.97 -6.49
N SER A 362 -28.44 -3.89 -7.72
CA SER A 362 -28.11 -2.65 -8.39
C SER A 362 -28.39 -2.80 -9.89
N ASP A 363 -28.90 -1.73 -10.50
CA ASP A 363 -29.13 -1.68 -11.96
C ASP A 363 -27.80 -1.64 -12.74
N THR A 364 -26.69 -1.31 -12.09
CA THR A 364 -25.33 -1.27 -12.66
C THR A 364 -24.52 -2.52 -12.37
N ALA A 365 -25.14 -3.56 -11.81
CA ALA A 365 -24.47 -4.81 -11.47
C ALA A 365 -23.91 -5.52 -12.73
N ILE A 366 -22.61 -5.87 -12.68
CA ILE A 366 -21.94 -6.66 -13.72
C ILE A 366 -21.93 -8.12 -13.26
N ARG A 367 -22.32 -9.04 -14.14
CA ARG A 367 -22.22 -10.49 -13.91
C ARG A 367 -20.98 -11.05 -14.58
N SER A 368 -20.11 -11.69 -13.81
CA SER A 368 -18.88 -12.32 -14.27
C SER A 368 -18.78 -13.75 -13.71
N GLY A 369 -19.18 -14.73 -14.48
CA GLY A 369 -19.28 -16.11 -14.01
C GLY A 369 -20.21 -16.28 -12.80
N ALA A 370 -19.69 -16.80 -11.70
CA ALA A 370 -20.40 -16.96 -10.43
C ALA A 370 -20.48 -15.65 -9.60
N PHE A 371 -19.79 -14.59 -10.04
CA PHE A 371 -19.64 -13.36 -9.26
C PHE A 371 -20.59 -12.26 -9.72
N THR A 372 -21.00 -11.45 -8.76
CA THR A 372 -21.67 -10.16 -8.95
C THR A 372 -20.73 -9.06 -8.56
N VAL A 373 -20.48 -8.14 -9.50
CA VAL A 373 -19.61 -6.98 -9.29
C VAL A 373 -20.48 -5.74 -9.23
N LEU A 374 -20.36 -4.97 -8.14
CA LEU A 374 -21.01 -3.69 -7.94
C LEU A 374 -19.95 -2.59 -7.92
N VAL A 375 -20.31 -1.41 -8.41
CA VAL A 375 -19.37 -0.29 -8.50
C VAL A 375 -20.00 0.99 -7.97
N SER A 376 -19.20 1.88 -7.41
CA SER A 376 -19.61 3.25 -7.11
C SER A 376 -19.73 4.08 -8.40
N ASP A 377 -20.49 5.17 -8.35
CA ASP A 377 -20.88 5.95 -9.52
C ASP A 377 -19.70 6.47 -10.35
N GLY A 378 -18.58 6.83 -9.71
CA GLY A 378 -17.41 7.38 -10.38
C GLY A 378 -16.63 6.36 -11.24
N LEU A 379 -16.88 5.05 -11.08
CA LEU A 379 -16.19 4.01 -11.85
C LEU A 379 -17.06 3.37 -12.95
N ILE A 380 -18.33 3.75 -13.10
CA ILE A 380 -19.25 3.12 -14.07
C ILE A 380 -18.69 3.16 -15.48
N ASP A 381 -18.14 4.28 -15.92
CA ASP A 381 -17.57 4.45 -17.26
C ASP A 381 -16.12 3.90 -17.38
N ALA A 382 -15.47 3.60 -16.26
CA ALA A 382 -14.09 3.13 -16.21
C ALA A 382 -13.98 1.60 -16.11
N ILE A 383 -15.08 0.88 -15.86
CA ILE A 383 -15.08 -0.56 -15.63
C ILE A 383 -15.67 -1.34 -16.80
N SER A 384 -15.08 -2.49 -17.09
CA SER A 384 -15.58 -3.44 -18.08
C SER A 384 -15.45 -4.88 -17.58
N SER A 385 -16.30 -5.77 -18.09
CA SER A 385 -16.24 -7.22 -17.85
C SER A 385 -15.25 -7.90 -18.79
#